data_ae9ddbf834d9aa117362353c3894f7b7
#
_entry.id   ae9ddbf834d9aa117362353c3894f7b7
#
_cell.length_a   1.000
_cell.length_b   1.000
_cell.length_c   1.000
_cell.angle_alpha   90.00
_cell.angle_beta   90.00
_cell.angle_gamma   90.00
#
_symmetry.space_group_name_H-M   'P 1'
#
loop_
_entity.id
_entity.type
_entity.pdbx_description
1 polymer ?
#
loop_
_entity_poly.entity_id
_entity_poly.type
_entity_poly.pdbx_seq_one_letter_code
_entity_poly.pdbx_strand_id
1 'polypeptide(L)'
;MCIRDRIEGGILGSVVPVLSGRVLSALHILCKARILTVGPGLKSGIKLRLDNPAQLGAELLCGAVAALSECSGPLVVISADTAISMMAVNAKQELVGGVILPGPQLSLSALVKNTAQLPQIDLAAKAPASILGKSTSSCLQNGFVLGTASLLDGLAERFCAELGPQTAFYATGSLPAAIREACRTPILYRETLITDGLYRIWMKNKKG
;
A
#
# COMPACT_ATOMS: atom_id res chain seq x y z
N MET A 1 28.70 15.21 -20.55
CA MET A 1 27.33 15.64 -20.18
C MET A 1 26.89 14.83 -18.96
N CYS A 2 26.82 15.48 -17.80
CA CYS A 2 26.53 14.81 -16.54
C CYS A 2 25.02 14.47 -16.42
N ILE A 3 24.66 13.29 -15.89
CA ILE A 3 23.25 12.90 -15.67
C ILE A 3 22.53 13.92 -14.79
N ARG A 4 23.26 14.60 -13.89
CA ARG A 4 22.75 15.65 -13.00
C ARG A 4 22.07 16.82 -13.72
N ASP A 5 22.52 17.14 -14.93
CA ASP A 5 22.02 18.29 -15.70
C ASP A 5 20.70 17.99 -16.42
N ARG A 6 20.24 16.73 -16.38
CA ARG A 6 18.98 16.29 -17.01
C ARG A 6 17.83 16.10 -16.03
N ILE A 7 18.08 16.24 -14.71
CA ILE A 7 17.03 16.07 -13.69
C ILE A 7 16.24 17.38 -13.61
N GLU A 8 15.00 17.35 -14.06
CA GLU A 8 14.09 18.51 -14.05
C GLU A 8 13.47 18.79 -12.67
N GLY A 9 13.44 17.81 -11.78
CA GLY A 9 12.87 17.91 -10.45
C GLY A 9 12.71 16.56 -9.78
N GLY A 10 12.17 16.56 -8.58
CA GLY A 10 11.90 15.34 -7.82
C GLY A 10 10.75 15.51 -6.86
N ILE A 11 10.25 14.38 -6.38
CA ILE A 11 9.26 14.35 -5.33
C ILE A 11 9.62 13.27 -4.31
N LEU A 12 9.47 13.58 -3.04
CA LEU A 12 9.70 12.68 -1.92
C LEU A 12 8.39 12.40 -1.19
N GLY A 13 8.00 11.14 -1.08
CA GLY A 13 7.01 10.64 -0.14
C GLY A 13 7.73 9.96 1.03
N SER A 14 7.45 10.35 2.26
CA SER A 14 8.07 9.74 3.44
C SER A 14 7.13 9.82 4.62
N VAL A 15 7.13 8.75 5.42
CA VAL A 15 6.44 8.64 6.71
C VAL A 15 7.42 8.67 7.89
N VAL A 16 8.73 8.88 7.61
CA VAL A 16 9.79 8.90 8.63
C VAL A 16 10.45 10.28 8.65
N PRO A 17 10.01 11.22 9.51
CA PRO A 17 10.48 12.61 9.52
C PRO A 17 11.99 12.75 9.63
N VAL A 18 12.64 11.92 10.46
CA VAL A 18 14.10 11.98 10.68
C VAL A 18 14.90 11.67 9.42
N LEU A 19 14.41 10.74 8.59
CA LEU A 19 15.05 10.37 7.32
C LEU A 19 14.74 11.38 6.23
N SER A 20 13.56 11.97 6.22
CA SER A 20 13.11 12.91 5.19
C SER A 20 14.08 14.08 5.02
N GLY A 21 14.53 14.69 6.12
CA GLY A 21 15.48 15.80 6.08
C GLY A 21 16.83 15.40 5.49
N ARG A 22 17.35 14.23 5.87
CA ARG A 22 18.64 13.72 5.34
C ARG A 22 18.55 13.41 3.85
N VAL A 23 17.47 12.77 3.42
CA VAL A 23 17.24 12.44 2.01
C VAL A 23 17.08 13.71 1.18
N LEU A 24 16.33 14.71 1.65
CA LEU A 24 16.19 16.01 0.98
C LEU A 24 17.54 16.72 0.85
N SER A 25 18.34 16.75 1.90
CA SER A 25 19.68 17.35 1.85
C SER A 25 20.56 16.65 0.83
N ALA A 26 20.56 15.32 0.78
CA ALA A 26 21.30 14.55 -0.20
C ALA A 26 20.81 14.82 -1.64
N LEU A 27 19.50 14.90 -1.84
CA LEU A 27 18.91 15.21 -3.16
C LEU A 27 19.29 16.61 -3.64
N HIS A 28 19.31 17.61 -2.76
CA HIS A 28 19.76 18.99 -3.11
C HIS A 28 21.25 19.05 -3.48
N ILE A 29 22.09 18.19 -2.91
CA ILE A 29 23.50 18.06 -3.33
C ILE A 29 23.59 17.42 -4.71
N LEU A 30 22.73 16.42 -4.98
CA LEU A 30 22.76 15.66 -6.23
C LEU A 30 22.17 16.43 -7.40
N CYS A 31 21.14 17.25 -7.19
CA CYS A 31 20.52 18.05 -8.25
C CYS A 31 20.10 19.43 -7.72
N LYS A 32 20.24 20.44 -8.60
CA LYS A 32 19.79 21.83 -8.31
C LYS A 32 18.30 22.04 -8.59
N ALA A 33 17.61 21.00 -9.03
CA ALA A 33 16.21 21.07 -9.38
C ALA A 33 15.31 21.12 -8.13
N ARG A 34 14.11 21.62 -8.29
CA ARG A 34 13.11 21.69 -7.23
C ARG A 34 12.69 20.29 -6.77
N ILE A 35 12.78 20.02 -5.47
CA ILE A 35 12.32 18.79 -4.85
C ILE A 35 11.05 19.10 -4.04
N LEU A 36 9.96 18.43 -4.39
CA LEU A 36 8.69 18.51 -3.66
C LEU A 36 8.64 17.43 -2.57
N THR A 37 7.93 17.69 -1.49
CA THR A 37 7.64 16.68 -0.45
C THR A 37 6.14 16.48 -0.36
N VAL A 38 5.69 15.24 -0.40
CA VAL A 38 4.26 14.91 -0.23
C VAL A 38 3.82 15.27 1.19
N GLY A 39 2.83 16.13 1.29
CA GLY A 39 2.35 16.62 2.56
C GLY A 39 1.31 17.74 2.40
N PRO A 40 0.93 18.38 3.52
CA PRO A 40 -0.02 19.49 3.51
C PRO A 40 0.39 20.60 2.53
N GLY A 41 -0.57 21.12 1.79
CA GLY A 41 -0.34 22.17 0.81
C GLY A 41 0.01 21.71 -0.61
N LEU A 42 0.37 20.44 -0.81
CA LEU A 42 0.62 19.90 -2.13
C LEU A 42 -0.69 19.45 -2.81
N LYS A 43 -0.89 19.83 -4.06
CA LYS A 43 -2.09 19.46 -4.83
C LYS A 43 -2.03 17.99 -5.24
N SER A 44 -2.69 17.11 -4.48
CA SER A 44 -2.79 15.69 -4.83
C SER A 44 -3.82 15.44 -5.94
N GLY A 45 -4.88 16.23 -5.99
CA GLY A 45 -6.02 16.03 -6.88
C GLY A 45 -7.11 15.12 -6.26
N ILE A 46 -6.91 14.66 -5.04
CA ILE A 46 -7.90 13.91 -4.26
C ILE A 46 -8.31 14.76 -3.06
N LYS A 47 -9.60 14.78 -2.77
CA LYS A 47 -10.15 15.41 -1.57
C LYS A 47 -10.08 14.41 -0.42
N LEU A 48 -9.55 14.86 0.71
CA LEU A 48 -9.43 14.03 1.93
C LEU A 48 -10.61 14.33 2.85
N ARG A 49 -11.40 13.30 3.17
CA ARG A 49 -12.53 13.32 4.10
C ARG A 49 -12.20 12.56 5.38
N LEU A 50 -11.02 12.83 5.92
CA LEU A 50 -10.50 12.23 7.16
C LEU A 50 -10.62 13.24 8.29
N ASP A 51 -10.76 12.78 9.52
CA ASP A 51 -10.77 13.63 10.71
C ASP A 51 -9.45 14.39 10.86
N ASN A 52 -8.35 13.73 10.59
CA ASN A 52 -7.00 14.33 10.56
C ASN A 52 -6.24 13.97 9.28
N PRO A 53 -6.40 14.75 8.19
CA PRO A 53 -5.72 14.48 6.93
C PRO A 53 -4.19 14.48 7.01
N ALA A 54 -3.61 15.17 8.01
CA ALA A 54 -2.16 15.24 8.19
C ALA A 54 -1.54 13.91 8.66
N GLN A 55 -2.34 13.00 9.20
CA GLN A 55 -1.90 11.66 9.61
C GLN A 55 -1.90 10.64 8.47
N LEU A 56 -2.45 11.00 7.30
CA LEU A 56 -2.45 10.09 6.14
C LEU A 56 -1.02 9.88 5.64
N GLY A 57 -0.60 8.62 5.58
CA GLY A 57 0.70 8.25 5.02
C GLY A 57 0.81 8.66 3.54
N ALA A 58 1.95 9.23 3.17
CA ALA A 58 2.22 9.67 1.80
C ALA A 58 2.03 8.53 0.77
N GLU A 59 2.38 7.30 1.13
CA GLU A 59 2.22 6.12 0.28
C GLU A 59 0.76 5.83 -0.06
N LEU A 60 -0.14 5.91 0.92
CA LEU A 60 -1.57 5.65 0.73
C LEU A 60 -2.22 6.72 -0.16
N LEU A 61 -1.83 7.98 0.03
CA LEU A 61 -2.25 9.07 -0.84
C LEU A 61 -1.77 8.86 -2.28
N CYS A 62 -0.50 8.53 -2.45
CA CYS A 62 0.09 8.28 -3.77
C CYS A 62 -0.58 7.08 -4.45
N GLY A 63 -0.77 5.97 -3.74
CA GLY A 63 -1.49 4.80 -4.25
C GLY A 63 -2.90 5.15 -4.72
N ALA A 64 -3.64 5.94 -3.95
CA ALA A 64 -4.99 6.38 -4.32
C ALA A 64 -4.98 7.29 -5.57
N VAL A 65 -4.01 8.22 -5.68
CA VAL A 65 -3.86 9.08 -6.87
C VAL A 65 -3.57 8.25 -8.12
N ALA A 66 -2.71 7.22 -8.01
CA ALA A 66 -2.41 6.34 -9.14
C ALA A 66 -3.62 5.49 -9.53
N ALA A 67 -4.27 4.83 -8.57
CA ALA A 67 -5.43 3.98 -8.82
C ALA A 67 -6.60 4.76 -9.47
N LEU A 68 -6.87 6.00 -9.02
CA LEU A 68 -7.88 6.87 -9.62
C LEU A 68 -7.58 7.27 -11.07
N SER A 69 -6.38 7.10 -11.54
CA SER A 69 -6.07 7.35 -12.95
C SER A 69 -6.38 6.16 -13.86
N GLU A 70 -6.54 4.98 -13.28
CA GLU A 70 -6.92 3.76 -13.98
C GLU A 70 -8.42 3.44 -13.82
N CYS A 71 -9.03 3.90 -12.72
CA CYS A 71 -10.43 3.63 -12.39
C CYS A 71 -11.12 4.90 -11.87
N SER A 72 -12.26 5.25 -12.46
CA SER A 72 -13.06 6.43 -12.06
C SER A 72 -14.08 6.14 -10.97
N GLY A 73 -14.31 4.87 -10.63
CA GLY A 73 -15.31 4.43 -9.65
C GLY A 73 -14.78 4.39 -8.21
N PRO A 74 -15.59 3.88 -7.28
CA PRO A 74 -15.09 3.62 -5.94
C PRO A 74 -13.98 2.56 -5.99
N LEU A 75 -12.97 2.75 -5.16
CA LEU A 75 -11.84 1.83 -5.09
C LEU A 75 -11.24 1.75 -3.69
N VAL A 76 -10.52 0.68 -3.44
CA VAL A 76 -9.72 0.49 -2.22
C VAL A 76 -8.28 0.24 -2.63
N VAL A 77 -7.36 0.99 -2.05
CA VAL A 77 -5.91 0.76 -2.17
C VAL A 77 -5.42 -0.04 -0.98
N ILE A 78 -4.79 -1.15 -1.26
CA ILE A 78 -4.16 -2.05 -0.28
C ILE A 78 -2.65 -1.85 -0.37
N SER A 79 -2.05 -1.25 0.65
CA SER A 79 -0.59 -1.21 0.82
C SER A 79 -0.20 -2.24 1.86
N ALA A 80 0.61 -3.21 1.48
CA ALA A 80 0.95 -4.35 2.31
C ALA A 80 2.45 -4.51 2.46
N ASP A 81 2.96 -4.15 3.64
CA ASP A 81 4.34 -4.34 4.08
C ASP A 81 4.36 -4.80 5.54
N THR A 82 4.96 -4.04 6.46
CA THR A 82 4.89 -4.30 7.91
C THR A 82 3.45 -4.33 8.40
N ALA A 83 2.62 -3.44 7.88
CA ALA A 83 1.17 -3.43 8.06
C ALA A 83 0.46 -3.66 6.73
N ILE A 84 -0.78 -4.13 6.77
CA ILE A 84 -1.72 -4.02 5.67
C ILE A 84 -2.61 -2.82 5.96
N SER A 85 -2.56 -1.82 5.09
CA SER A 85 -3.44 -0.66 5.14
C SER A 85 -4.37 -0.70 3.93
N MET A 86 -5.69 -0.61 4.15
CA MET A 86 -6.70 -0.58 3.10
C MET A 86 -7.41 0.76 3.17
N MET A 87 -7.21 1.62 2.17
CA MET A 87 -7.79 2.97 2.12
C MET A 87 -8.82 3.08 1.02
N ALA A 88 -10.01 3.56 1.39
CA ALA A 88 -11.17 3.67 0.56
C ALA A 88 -11.27 5.03 -0.13
N VAL A 89 -11.60 5.01 -1.41
CA VAL A 89 -11.97 6.19 -2.21
C VAL A 89 -13.40 5.97 -2.71
N ASN A 90 -14.28 6.93 -2.45
CA ASN A 90 -15.69 6.85 -2.85
C ASN A 90 -15.91 7.23 -4.32
N ALA A 91 -17.15 7.08 -4.81
CA ALA A 91 -17.54 7.42 -6.17
C ALA A 91 -17.36 8.91 -6.53
N LYS A 92 -17.22 9.81 -5.54
CA LYS A 92 -16.89 11.23 -5.73
C LYS A 92 -15.39 11.50 -5.80
N GLN A 93 -14.58 10.45 -5.86
CA GLN A 93 -13.11 10.51 -5.83
C GLN A 93 -12.57 11.20 -4.57
N GLU A 94 -13.24 10.99 -3.43
CA GLU A 94 -12.81 11.46 -2.13
C GLU A 94 -12.26 10.28 -1.32
N LEU A 95 -11.10 10.44 -0.68
CA LEU A 95 -10.53 9.46 0.25
C LEU A 95 -11.28 9.59 1.58
N VAL A 96 -11.99 8.55 1.99
CA VAL A 96 -13.00 8.61 3.05
C VAL A 96 -12.63 7.85 4.32
N GLY A 97 -11.58 7.05 4.30
CA GLY A 97 -11.15 6.28 5.47
C GLY A 97 -10.61 4.91 5.09
N GLY A 98 -10.38 4.08 6.09
CA GLY A 98 -9.85 2.75 5.84
C GLY A 98 -9.59 1.96 7.10
N VAL A 99 -8.86 0.86 6.95
CA VAL A 99 -8.46 -0.03 8.05
C VAL A 99 -6.96 -0.29 8.00
N ILE A 100 -6.37 -0.55 9.16
CA ILE A 100 -4.96 -0.92 9.30
C ILE A 100 -4.90 -2.16 10.18
N LEU A 101 -4.10 -3.13 9.76
CA LEU A 101 -3.89 -4.38 10.46
C LEU A 101 -2.43 -4.84 10.29
N PRO A 102 -1.93 -5.72 11.16
CA PRO A 102 -0.55 -6.20 11.03
C PRO A 102 -0.38 -7.02 9.75
N GLY A 103 0.75 -6.83 9.07
CA GLY A 103 1.12 -7.62 7.91
C GLY A 103 1.38 -9.09 8.26
N PRO A 104 1.24 -10.02 7.30
CA PRO A 104 1.36 -11.46 7.57
C PRO A 104 2.76 -11.84 8.06
N GLN A 105 3.81 -11.21 7.55
CA GLN A 105 5.19 -11.48 7.99
C GLN A 105 5.43 -11.00 9.42
N LEU A 106 4.91 -9.82 9.79
CA LEU A 106 4.98 -9.30 11.15
C LEU A 106 4.23 -10.23 12.12
N SER A 107 3.02 -10.64 11.75
CA SER A 107 2.18 -11.53 12.55
C SER A 107 2.83 -12.89 12.76
N LEU A 108 3.40 -13.49 11.71
CA LEU A 108 4.14 -14.74 11.78
C LEU A 108 5.36 -14.60 12.70
N SER A 109 6.15 -13.55 12.52
CA SER A 109 7.34 -13.30 13.33
C SER A 109 7.00 -13.11 14.81
N ALA A 110 5.90 -12.39 15.09
CA ALA A 110 5.41 -12.21 16.45
C ALA A 110 4.94 -13.54 17.07
N LEU A 111 4.22 -14.36 16.33
CA LEU A 111 3.77 -15.67 16.78
C LEU A 111 4.95 -16.60 17.11
N VAL A 112 5.91 -16.72 16.19
CA VAL A 112 7.10 -17.57 16.38
C VAL A 112 7.95 -17.08 17.56
N LYS A 113 8.15 -15.76 17.69
CA LYS A 113 8.95 -15.18 18.79
C LYS A 113 8.34 -15.45 20.17
N ASN A 114 7.02 -15.53 20.27
CA ASN A 114 6.30 -15.71 21.53
C ASN A 114 5.86 -17.16 21.80
N THR A 115 6.39 -18.13 21.05
CA THR A 115 6.11 -19.56 21.23
C THR A 115 7.41 -20.36 21.21
N ALA A 116 7.45 -21.47 22.00
CA ALA A 116 8.69 -22.26 22.14
C ALA A 116 8.95 -23.23 20.97
N GLN A 117 7.94 -23.61 20.20
CA GLN A 117 8.03 -24.73 19.27
C GLN A 117 7.56 -24.42 17.84
N LEU A 118 7.03 -23.23 17.57
CA LEU A 118 6.58 -22.90 16.23
C LEU A 118 7.77 -22.52 15.33
N PRO A 119 7.94 -23.18 14.17
CA PRO A 119 9.02 -22.89 13.25
C PRO A 119 8.74 -21.64 12.44
N GLN A 120 9.81 -21.01 11.93
CA GLN A 120 9.70 -20.05 10.83
C GLN A 120 9.27 -20.76 9.55
N ILE A 121 8.38 -20.14 8.78
CA ILE A 121 7.94 -20.60 7.48
C ILE A 121 8.12 -19.50 6.43
N ASP A 122 8.16 -19.87 5.16
CA ASP A 122 8.20 -18.93 4.05
C ASP A 122 6.79 -18.67 3.51
N LEU A 123 6.29 -17.44 3.65
CA LEU A 123 4.99 -17.04 3.13
C LEU A 123 4.97 -16.83 1.60
N ALA A 124 6.14 -16.78 0.95
CA ALA A 124 6.26 -16.68 -0.50
C ALA A 124 6.10 -18.04 -1.21
N ALA A 125 6.10 -19.13 -0.46
CA ALA A 125 5.83 -20.45 -1.01
C ALA A 125 4.46 -20.53 -1.69
N LYS A 126 4.26 -21.51 -2.57
CA LYS A 126 3.02 -21.72 -3.32
C LYS A 126 1.79 -21.77 -2.39
N ALA A 127 0.68 -21.21 -2.87
CA ALA A 127 -0.60 -21.24 -2.15
C ALA A 127 -1.01 -22.68 -1.81
N PRO A 128 -1.47 -22.95 -0.57
CA PRO A 128 -1.92 -24.28 -0.16
C PRO A 128 -3.16 -24.73 -0.94
N ALA A 129 -3.15 -25.99 -1.36
CA ALA A 129 -4.31 -26.60 -2.03
C ALA A 129 -5.45 -26.99 -1.07
N SER A 130 -5.16 -27.04 0.24
CA SER A 130 -6.13 -27.46 1.29
C SER A 130 -5.95 -26.60 2.53
N ILE A 131 -7.03 -26.27 3.19
CA ILE A 131 -7.02 -25.60 4.51
C ILE A 131 -6.45 -26.51 5.61
N LEU A 132 -6.56 -27.83 5.45
CA LEU A 132 -6.13 -28.79 6.46
C LEU A 132 -4.64 -29.09 6.34
N GLY A 133 -3.84 -28.48 7.21
CA GLY A 133 -2.43 -28.83 7.41
C GLY A 133 -2.27 -30.13 8.20
N LYS A 134 -1.25 -30.94 7.88
CA LYS A 134 -0.96 -32.21 8.55
C LYS A 134 0.35 -32.20 9.34
N SER A 135 1.02 -31.05 9.39
CA SER A 135 2.20 -30.79 10.22
C SER A 135 2.12 -29.36 10.75
N THR A 136 2.91 -29.04 11.78
CA THR A 136 2.98 -27.68 12.32
C THR A 136 3.29 -26.67 11.23
N SER A 137 4.26 -26.94 10.38
CA SER A 137 4.64 -26.04 9.28
C SER A 137 3.52 -25.86 8.27
N SER A 138 2.82 -26.93 7.86
CA SER A 138 1.70 -26.82 6.93
C SER A 138 0.48 -26.14 7.56
N CYS A 139 0.23 -26.36 8.87
CA CYS A 139 -0.82 -25.61 9.59
C CYS A 139 -0.55 -24.11 9.64
N LEU A 140 0.69 -23.72 9.92
CA LEU A 140 1.12 -22.33 9.87
C LEU A 140 0.98 -21.74 8.45
N GLN A 141 1.51 -22.45 7.44
CA GLN A 141 1.42 -22.02 6.04
C GLN A 141 -0.04 -21.79 5.62
N ASN A 142 -0.91 -22.77 5.86
CA ASN A 142 -2.31 -22.69 5.49
C ASN A 142 -3.03 -21.57 6.26
N GLY A 143 -2.77 -21.46 7.57
CA GLY A 143 -3.34 -20.42 8.43
C GLY A 143 -2.95 -19.01 7.99
N PHE A 144 -1.67 -18.77 7.73
CA PHE A 144 -1.21 -17.44 7.32
C PHE A 144 -1.60 -17.09 5.88
N VAL A 145 -1.48 -18.00 4.93
CA VAL A 145 -1.80 -17.72 3.53
C VAL A 145 -3.31 -17.62 3.34
N LEU A 146 -4.05 -18.68 3.66
CA LEU A 146 -5.51 -18.71 3.46
C LEU A 146 -6.25 -17.83 4.45
N GLY A 147 -5.75 -17.71 5.68
CA GLY A 147 -6.31 -16.83 6.70
C GLY A 147 -6.19 -15.36 6.31
N THR A 148 -5.03 -14.92 5.80
CA THR A 148 -4.86 -13.55 5.30
C THR A 148 -5.73 -13.30 4.07
N ALA A 149 -5.82 -14.24 3.14
CA ALA A 149 -6.69 -14.13 1.97
C ALA A 149 -8.17 -13.99 2.40
N SER A 150 -8.65 -14.84 3.33
CA SER A 150 -10.00 -14.76 3.87
C SER A 150 -10.29 -13.46 4.60
N LEU A 151 -9.29 -12.91 5.31
CA LEU A 151 -9.39 -11.61 5.97
C LEU A 151 -9.56 -10.49 4.94
N LEU A 152 -8.74 -10.49 3.87
CA LEU A 152 -8.85 -9.51 2.78
C LEU A 152 -10.20 -9.61 2.08
N ASP A 153 -10.68 -10.82 1.78
CA ASP A 153 -12.00 -11.06 1.18
C ASP A 153 -13.13 -10.53 2.06
N GLY A 154 -13.10 -10.84 3.37
CA GLY A 154 -14.12 -10.37 4.30
C GLY A 154 -14.13 -8.86 4.50
N LEU A 155 -12.96 -8.21 4.45
CA LEU A 155 -12.86 -6.75 4.43
C LEU A 155 -13.36 -6.17 3.10
N ALA A 156 -13.03 -6.80 1.98
CA ALA A 156 -13.50 -6.38 0.67
C ALA A 156 -15.03 -6.41 0.58
N GLU A 157 -15.68 -7.46 1.10
CA GLU A 157 -17.14 -7.54 1.20
C GLU A 157 -17.74 -6.35 1.99
N ARG A 158 -17.11 -5.96 3.10
CA ARG A 158 -17.55 -4.81 3.92
C ARG A 158 -17.35 -3.48 3.17
N PHE A 159 -16.22 -3.29 2.50
CA PHE A 159 -16.00 -2.11 1.65
C PHE A 159 -17.02 -2.05 0.49
N CYS A 160 -17.32 -3.16 -0.16
CA CYS A 160 -18.35 -3.20 -1.20
C CYS A 160 -19.75 -2.87 -0.66
N ALA A 161 -20.06 -3.27 0.56
CA ALA A 161 -21.35 -2.93 1.21
C ALA A 161 -21.49 -1.41 1.43
N GLU A 162 -20.40 -0.70 1.75
CA GLU A 162 -20.40 0.75 2.00
C GLU A 162 -20.21 1.60 0.74
N LEU A 163 -19.34 1.16 -0.20
CA LEU A 163 -18.95 1.93 -1.37
C LEU A 163 -19.71 1.55 -2.65
N GLY A 164 -20.29 0.36 -2.65
CA GLY A 164 -20.99 -0.21 -3.79
C GLY A 164 -20.29 -1.46 -4.36
N PRO A 165 -21.05 -2.34 -5.03
CA PRO A 165 -20.55 -3.65 -5.49
C PRO A 165 -19.50 -3.56 -6.60
N GLN A 166 -19.39 -2.42 -7.30
CA GLN A 166 -18.40 -2.16 -8.35
C GLN A 166 -17.05 -1.64 -7.82
N THR A 167 -16.82 -1.72 -6.49
CA THR A 167 -15.57 -1.27 -5.89
C THR A 167 -14.38 -2.06 -6.41
N ALA A 168 -13.38 -1.38 -6.95
CA ALA A 168 -12.14 -1.98 -7.43
C ALA A 168 -11.09 -2.06 -6.31
N PHE A 169 -10.27 -3.12 -6.32
CA PHE A 169 -9.22 -3.31 -5.33
C PHE A 169 -7.85 -3.29 -5.99
N TYR A 170 -7.00 -2.36 -5.58
CA TYR A 170 -5.62 -2.24 -6.03
C TYR A 170 -4.68 -2.59 -4.88
N ALA A 171 -3.67 -3.42 -5.14
CA ALA A 171 -2.66 -3.75 -4.14
C ALA A 171 -1.26 -3.37 -4.60
N THR A 172 -0.41 -3.01 -3.64
CA THR A 172 1.01 -2.74 -3.82
C THR A 172 1.79 -3.18 -2.58
N GLY A 173 3.11 -3.10 -2.63
CA GLY A 173 3.99 -3.53 -1.55
C GLY A 173 4.32 -5.01 -1.60
N SER A 174 4.69 -5.59 -0.47
CA SER A 174 5.23 -6.95 -0.36
C SER A 174 4.18 -8.03 -0.04
N LEU A 175 2.92 -7.86 -0.51
CA LEU A 175 1.89 -8.89 -0.35
C LEU A 175 2.27 -10.15 -1.16
N PRO A 176 2.51 -11.31 -0.50
CA PRO A 176 2.91 -12.52 -1.18
C PRO A 176 1.94 -12.95 -2.28
N ALA A 177 2.47 -13.43 -3.42
CA ALA A 177 1.65 -13.90 -4.54
C ALA A 177 0.67 -14.99 -4.11
N ALA A 178 1.13 -15.92 -3.27
CA ALA A 178 0.29 -16.99 -2.73
C ALA A 178 -0.98 -16.49 -2.01
N ILE A 179 -0.88 -15.38 -1.27
CA ILE A 179 -2.04 -14.76 -0.61
C ILE A 179 -2.96 -14.12 -1.65
N ARG A 180 -2.40 -13.39 -2.62
CA ARG A 180 -3.18 -12.74 -3.68
C ARG A 180 -3.95 -13.77 -4.54
N GLU A 181 -3.29 -14.87 -4.89
CA GLU A 181 -3.87 -15.97 -5.65
C GLU A 181 -4.95 -16.75 -4.88
N ALA A 182 -4.87 -16.75 -3.54
CA ALA A 182 -5.85 -17.37 -2.68
C ALA A 182 -7.08 -16.50 -2.38
N CYS A 183 -7.02 -15.18 -2.67
CA CYS A 183 -8.16 -14.29 -2.54
C CYS A 183 -9.23 -14.61 -3.60
N ARG A 184 -10.50 -14.55 -3.18
CA ARG A 184 -11.66 -14.63 -4.07
C ARG A 184 -11.95 -13.29 -4.71
N THR A 185 -11.69 -12.22 -3.99
CA THR A 185 -11.82 -10.85 -4.49
C THR A 185 -10.76 -10.57 -5.55
N PRO A 186 -11.14 -10.08 -6.74
CA PRO A 186 -10.18 -9.66 -7.75
C PRO A 186 -9.34 -8.49 -7.23
N ILE A 187 -8.03 -8.71 -7.05
CA ILE A 187 -7.08 -7.69 -6.60
C ILE A 187 -6.10 -7.38 -7.73
N LEU A 188 -6.08 -6.14 -8.19
CA LEU A 188 -5.16 -5.65 -9.21
C LEU A 188 -3.85 -5.25 -8.56
N TYR A 189 -2.85 -6.13 -8.61
CA TYR A 189 -1.52 -5.83 -8.07
C TYR A 189 -0.73 -4.92 -9.01
N ARG A 190 -0.19 -3.83 -8.46
CA ARG A 190 0.65 -2.86 -9.15
C ARG A 190 1.89 -2.56 -8.31
N GLU A 191 3.03 -3.07 -8.72
CA GLU A 191 4.30 -2.85 -8.01
C GLU A 191 4.67 -1.36 -7.96
N THR A 192 4.42 -0.63 -9.06
CA THR A 192 4.79 0.78 -9.20
C THR A 192 3.71 1.77 -8.73
N LEU A 193 2.62 1.30 -8.12
CA LEU A 193 1.46 2.13 -7.79
C LEU A 193 1.83 3.42 -7.02
N ILE A 194 2.73 3.30 -6.04
CA ILE A 194 3.15 4.45 -5.22
C ILE A 194 4.00 5.41 -6.04
N THR A 195 4.96 4.91 -6.83
CA THR A 195 5.83 5.74 -7.66
C THR A 195 5.07 6.42 -8.79
N ASP A 196 4.08 5.75 -9.36
CA ASP A 196 3.18 6.33 -10.37
C ASP A 196 2.35 7.48 -9.76
N GLY A 197 1.87 7.30 -8.53
CA GLY A 197 1.17 8.35 -7.78
C GLY A 197 2.06 9.54 -7.45
N LEU A 198 3.29 9.29 -7.00
CA LEU A 198 4.30 10.33 -6.79
C LEU A 198 4.53 11.14 -8.07
N TYR A 199 4.75 10.48 -9.20
CA TYR A 199 4.95 11.13 -10.48
C TYR A 199 3.74 12.00 -10.89
N ARG A 200 2.52 11.50 -10.71
CA ARG A 200 1.30 12.26 -11.02
C ARG A 200 1.13 13.49 -10.13
N ILE A 201 1.43 13.38 -8.84
CA ILE A 201 1.42 14.51 -7.91
C ILE A 201 2.49 15.52 -8.33
N TRP A 202 3.69 15.07 -8.66
CA TRP A 202 4.76 15.94 -9.15
C TRP A 202 4.35 16.70 -10.42
N MET A 203 3.75 16.01 -11.41
CA MET A 203 3.27 16.63 -12.65
C MET A 203 2.23 17.73 -12.41
N LYS A 204 1.36 17.56 -11.40
CA LYS A 204 0.35 18.58 -11.04
C LYS A 204 0.96 19.82 -10.38
N ASN A 205 2.16 19.73 -9.80
CA ASN A 205 2.78 20.78 -8.99
C ASN A 205 4.08 21.35 -9.60
N LYS A 206 4.59 20.79 -10.70
CA LYS A 206 5.88 21.23 -11.28
C LYS A 206 5.86 22.64 -11.89
N LYS A 207 4.67 23.15 -12.23
CA LYS A 207 4.48 24.47 -12.86
C LYS A 207 4.13 25.59 -11.85
N GLY A 208 4.23 25.33 -10.55
CA GLY A 208 3.94 26.29 -9.49
C GLY A 208 5.18 26.99 -8.95
#